data_e2c9a2b10f1b50e6ea2202e2ff592bb3
#
_entry.id   e2c9a2b10f1b50e6ea2202e2ff592bb3
#
_cell.length_a   1.000
_cell.length_b   1.000
_cell.length_c   1.000
_cell.angle_alpha   90.00
_cell.angle_beta   90.00
_cell.angle_gamma   90.00
#
_symmetry.space_group_name_H-M   'P 1'
#
loop_
_entity.id
_entity.type
_entity.pdbx_description
1 polymer ?
#
loop_
_entity_poly.entity_id
_entity_poly.type
_entity_poly.pdbx_seq_one_letter_code
_entity_poly.pdbx_strand_id
1 'polypeptide(L)'
;DVDEARTDIFSDGVQNNVGLGLVLHGGQDLSVLKEEVGKPYYRQLFQTVNQEYRTHQVFPPAEDIFNAFHLTPFHQVKVVILGQDPYHEPGQAHGLCFSVRPGVEIPPSLANIYQELHDDCGCRIPNNGCLTKWADQGVLLLNTVLTVRAHQANSHKNIGWEE
;
A
#
# COMPACT_ATOMS: atom_id res chain seq x y z
N ASP A 1 -23.12 9.55 -24.95
CA ASP A 1 -23.47 9.87 -23.57
C ASP A 1 -23.59 8.55 -22.82
N VAL A 2 -22.49 8.11 -22.26
CA VAL A 2 -22.48 6.96 -21.36
C VAL A 2 -22.12 7.52 -19.99
N ASP A 3 -23.17 7.60 -19.16
CA ASP A 3 -23.13 8.03 -17.77
C ASP A 3 -22.08 7.17 -17.01
N GLU A 4 -21.03 7.81 -16.53
CA GLU A 4 -20.09 7.21 -15.59
C GLU A 4 -20.85 6.90 -14.29
N ALA A 5 -21.26 5.66 -14.13
CA ALA A 5 -21.79 5.17 -12.88
C ALA A 5 -20.65 5.17 -11.82
N ARG A 6 -20.56 6.28 -11.14
CA ARG A 6 -19.77 6.45 -9.91
C ARG A 6 -20.42 5.58 -8.84
N THR A 7 -19.92 4.36 -8.69
CA THR A 7 -20.38 3.50 -7.61
C THR A 7 -19.67 3.91 -6.32
N ASP A 8 -20.15 5.00 -5.71
CA ASP A 8 -19.85 5.34 -4.32
C ASP A 8 -20.55 4.33 -3.43
N ILE A 9 -19.84 3.28 -3.02
CA ILE A 9 -20.36 2.23 -2.13
C ILE A 9 -20.58 2.73 -0.69
N PHE A 10 -20.16 3.97 -0.37
CA PHE A 10 -20.22 4.53 0.99
C PHE A 10 -20.65 6.01 1.03
N SER A 11 -21.79 6.34 0.43
CA SER A 11 -22.43 7.63 0.68
C SER A 11 -23.52 7.48 1.74
N ASP A 12 -23.14 7.45 3.01
CA ASP A 12 -24.04 7.88 4.09
C ASP A 12 -23.26 8.68 5.11
N GLY A 13 -23.63 9.95 5.10
CA GLY A 13 -23.30 11.07 5.93
C GLY A 13 -22.43 10.88 7.16
N VAL A 14 -21.20 11.40 7.10
CA VAL A 14 -20.61 12.22 8.18
C VAL A 14 -19.43 13.01 7.59
N GLN A 15 -19.45 14.32 7.70
CA GLN A 15 -18.34 15.22 7.44
C GLN A 15 -17.13 14.83 8.30
N ASN A 16 -15.96 14.67 7.66
CA ASN A 16 -14.64 14.28 8.21
C ASN A 16 -14.30 12.79 8.21
N ASN A 17 -14.86 11.97 7.33
CA ASN A 17 -14.30 10.68 7.02
C ASN A 17 -13.12 10.86 6.05
N VAL A 18 -11.92 10.45 6.48
CA VAL A 18 -10.87 10.06 5.55
C VAL A 18 -11.49 8.93 4.73
N GLY A 19 -11.90 9.22 3.51
CA GLY A 19 -12.53 8.23 2.65
C GLY A 19 -11.50 7.18 2.26
N LEU A 20 -11.28 6.19 3.12
CA LEU A 20 -10.56 4.96 2.80
C LEU A 20 -11.46 4.06 1.91
N GLY A 21 -12.21 4.68 0.99
CA GLY A 21 -12.76 3.95 -0.14
C GLY A 21 -11.59 3.51 -1.00
N LEU A 22 -11.57 2.25 -1.38
CA LEU A 22 -10.77 1.81 -2.52
C LEU A 22 -11.24 2.66 -3.70
N VAL A 23 -10.59 3.81 -3.91
CA VAL A 23 -10.94 4.72 -5.00
C VAL A 23 -10.45 4.05 -6.27
N LEU A 24 -11.37 3.32 -6.89
CA LEU A 24 -11.17 2.65 -8.16
C LEU A 24 -11.15 3.73 -9.26
N HIS A 25 -9.99 4.35 -9.48
CA HIS A 25 -9.82 5.27 -10.59
C HIS A 25 -9.59 4.48 -11.87
N GLY A 26 -10.57 4.60 -12.78
CA GLY A 26 -10.42 4.39 -14.21
C GLY A 26 -9.79 3.08 -14.70
N GLY A 27 -10.60 2.06 -15.02
CA GLY A 27 -10.18 0.99 -15.93
C GLY A 27 -9.30 -0.12 -15.36
N GLN A 28 -9.02 -0.14 -14.07
CA GLN A 28 -8.26 -1.22 -13.43
C GLN A 28 -9.19 -2.35 -13.01
N ASP A 29 -8.86 -3.56 -13.42
CA ASP A 29 -9.64 -4.74 -13.07
C ASP A 29 -9.43 -5.12 -11.59
N LEU A 30 -10.16 -4.43 -10.71
CA LEU A 30 -10.25 -4.75 -9.29
C LEU A 30 -11.38 -5.75 -9.00
N SER A 31 -11.92 -6.39 -10.04
CA SER A 31 -12.94 -7.43 -9.90
C SER A 31 -12.48 -8.53 -8.96
N VAL A 32 -11.18 -8.83 -8.94
CA VAL A 32 -10.54 -9.81 -8.04
C VAL A 32 -10.70 -9.43 -6.56
N LEU A 33 -10.62 -8.14 -6.22
CA LEU A 33 -10.74 -7.66 -4.84
C LEU A 33 -12.17 -7.30 -4.43
N LYS A 34 -13.08 -7.20 -5.41
CA LYS A 34 -14.46 -6.74 -5.18
C LYS A 34 -15.23 -7.63 -4.20
N GLU A 35 -15.01 -8.94 -4.26
CA GLU A 35 -15.63 -9.88 -3.33
C GLU A 35 -15.09 -9.71 -1.90
N GLU A 36 -13.79 -9.44 -1.74
CA GLU A 36 -13.17 -9.26 -0.43
C GLU A 36 -13.70 -8.00 0.28
N VAL A 37 -13.84 -6.88 -0.46
CA VAL A 37 -14.36 -5.62 0.07
C VAL A 37 -15.78 -5.76 0.64
N GLY A 38 -16.58 -6.70 0.12
CA GLY A 38 -17.93 -6.99 0.61
C GLY A 38 -17.99 -7.79 1.90
N LYS A 39 -16.92 -8.43 2.33
CA LYS A 39 -16.90 -9.35 3.47
C LYS A 39 -16.97 -8.62 4.83
N PRO A 40 -17.55 -9.27 5.87
CA PRO A 40 -17.68 -8.64 7.19
C PRO A 40 -16.36 -8.21 7.82
N TYR A 41 -15.28 -9.03 7.68
CA TYR A 41 -13.98 -8.70 8.24
C TYR A 41 -13.42 -7.40 7.66
N TYR A 42 -13.62 -7.16 6.35
CA TYR A 42 -13.13 -5.95 5.70
C TYR A 42 -13.81 -4.69 6.24
N ARG A 43 -15.11 -4.75 6.54
CA ARG A 43 -15.84 -3.63 7.16
C ARG A 43 -15.28 -3.31 8.54
N GLN A 44 -15.00 -4.34 9.34
CA GLN A 44 -14.42 -4.18 10.68
C GLN A 44 -12.99 -3.61 10.60
N LEU A 45 -12.16 -4.17 9.71
CA LEU A 45 -10.83 -3.66 9.42
C LEU A 45 -10.88 -2.17 9.06
N PHE A 46 -11.76 -1.82 8.12
CA PHE A 46 -11.92 -0.45 7.66
C PHE A 46 -12.32 0.52 8.77
N GLN A 47 -13.24 0.12 9.66
CA GLN A 47 -13.63 0.91 10.83
C GLN A 47 -12.45 1.10 11.79
N THR A 48 -11.69 0.05 12.05
CA THR A 48 -10.50 0.10 12.90
C THR A 48 -9.44 1.03 12.32
N VAL A 49 -9.11 0.88 11.04
CA VAL A 49 -8.12 1.72 10.36
C VAL A 49 -8.54 3.19 10.34
N ASN A 50 -9.82 3.48 10.07
CA ASN A 50 -10.34 4.86 10.15
C ASN A 50 -10.17 5.45 11.56
N GLN A 51 -10.45 4.67 12.60
CA GLN A 51 -10.26 5.11 13.98
C GLN A 51 -8.79 5.38 14.28
N GLU A 52 -7.88 4.54 13.78
CA GLU A 52 -6.44 4.73 13.92
C GLU A 52 -5.96 6.05 13.30
N TYR A 53 -6.38 6.37 12.07
CA TYR A 53 -6.01 7.65 11.44
C TYR A 53 -6.58 8.88 12.14
N ARG A 54 -7.69 8.74 12.88
CA ARG A 54 -8.27 9.85 13.66
C ARG A 54 -7.57 10.11 14.97
N THR A 55 -6.97 9.08 15.56
CA THR A 55 -6.45 9.12 16.95
C THR A 55 -4.94 9.02 17.03
N HIS A 56 -4.28 8.58 15.98
CA HIS A 56 -2.83 8.35 15.92
C HIS A 56 -2.25 8.90 14.62
N GLN A 57 -0.94 9.09 14.61
CA GLN A 57 -0.20 9.26 13.37
C GLN A 57 0.03 7.87 12.77
N VAL A 58 -0.49 7.66 11.56
CA VAL A 58 -0.47 6.37 10.86
C VAL A 58 0.22 6.53 9.50
N PHE A 59 0.98 5.53 9.08
CA PHE A 59 1.64 5.46 7.79
C PHE A 59 1.20 4.23 7.00
N PRO A 60 1.25 4.31 5.65
CA PRO A 60 1.45 5.49 4.82
C PRO A 60 0.29 6.49 4.96
N PRO A 61 0.32 7.67 4.33
CA PRO A 61 -0.88 8.51 4.15
C PRO A 61 -2.03 7.70 3.56
N ALA A 62 -3.27 8.02 3.94
CA ALA A 62 -4.45 7.21 3.59
C ALA A 62 -4.62 6.99 2.09
N GLU A 63 -4.29 7.99 1.29
CA GLU A 63 -4.33 7.94 -0.17
C GLU A 63 -3.32 6.96 -0.78
N ASP A 64 -2.27 6.60 -0.04
CA ASP A 64 -1.19 5.73 -0.51
C ASP A 64 -1.36 4.26 -0.10
N ILE A 65 -2.34 3.91 0.76
CA ILE A 65 -2.49 2.55 1.31
C ILE A 65 -2.50 1.47 0.21
N PHE A 66 -3.18 1.74 -0.89
CA PHE A 66 -3.38 0.80 -2.00
C PHE A 66 -2.50 1.09 -3.23
N ASN A 67 -1.43 1.86 -3.08
CA ASN A 67 -0.55 2.22 -4.19
C ASN A 67 0.03 1.01 -4.93
N ALA A 68 0.32 -0.10 -4.24
CA ALA A 68 0.82 -1.31 -4.87
C ALA A 68 -0.14 -1.82 -5.96
N PHE A 69 -1.45 -1.79 -5.70
CA PHE A 69 -2.47 -2.19 -6.68
C PHE A 69 -2.69 -1.15 -7.78
N HIS A 70 -2.56 0.14 -7.45
CA HIS A 70 -2.71 1.21 -8.43
C HIS A 70 -1.57 1.22 -9.45
N LEU A 71 -0.33 1.02 -8.98
CA LEU A 71 0.85 1.05 -9.83
C LEU A 71 1.10 -0.26 -10.58
N THR A 72 0.62 -1.38 -10.06
CA THR A 72 0.77 -2.70 -10.68
C THR A 72 -0.60 -3.38 -10.79
N PRO A 73 -1.40 -3.05 -11.80
CA PRO A 73 -2.71 -3.67 -12.03
C PRO A 73 -2.59 -5.20 -12.20
N PHE A 74 -3.61 -5.93 -11.78
CA PHE A 74 -3.61 -7.41 -11.73
C PHE A 74 -3.08 -8.07 -13.02
N HIS A 75 -3.55 -7.61 -14.17
CA HIS A 75 -3.14 -8.17 -15.48
C HIS A 75 -1.69 -7.84 -15.88
N GLN A 76 -1.03 -6.91 -15.19
CA GLN A 76 0.37 -6.54 -15.42
C GLN A 76 1.33 -7.21 -14.45
N VAL A 77 0.82 -7.89 -13.41
CA VAL A 77 1.66 -8.53 -12.39
C VAL A 77 2.48 -9.66 -13.02
N LYS A 78 3.79 -9.57 -12.87
CA LYS A 78 4.77 -10.59 -13.29
C LYS A 78 5.44 -11.24 -12.09
N VAL A 79 5.69 -10.46 -11.03
CA VAL A 79 6.36 -10.88 -9.79
C VAL A 79 5.62 -10.27 -8.63
N VAL A 80 5.47 -11.02 -7.54
CA VAL A 80 4.97 -10.53 -6.25
C VAL A 80 6.08 -10.56 -5.24
N ILE A 81 6.35 -9.42 -4.60
CA ILE A 81 7.24 -9.32 -3.44
C ILE A 81 6.38 -8.98 -2.24
N LEU A 82 6.44 -9.80 -1.19
CA LEU A 82 5.72 -9.58 0.05
C LEU A 82 6.66 -9.03 1.11
N GLY A 83 6.34 -7.84 1.62
CA GLY A 83 6.90 -7.28 2.83
C GLY A 83 6.01 -7.58 4.04
N GLN A 84 6.44 -7.16 5.22
CA GLN A 84 5.70 -7.36 6.46
C GLN A 84 4.69 -6.23 6.70
N ASP A 85 5.16 -5.07 7.09
CA ASP A 85 4.39 -3.85 7.34
C ASP A 85 5.13 -2.62 6.80
N PRO A 86 4.48 -1.46 6.70
CA PRO A 86 5.13 -0.25 6.21
C PRO A 86 6.23 0.24 7.14
N TYR A 87 7.18 0.99 6.60
CA TYR A 87 8.11 1.77 7.42
C TYR A 87 7.33 2.72 8.34
N HIS A 88 7.75 2.82 9.60
CA HIS A 88 7.01 3.55 10.63
C HIS A 88 7.60 4.93 10.98
N GLU A 89 8.61 5.39 10.24
CA GLU A 89 9.16 6.73 10.42
C GLU A 89 8.52 7.73 9.42
N PRO A 90 8.38 9.01 9.81
CA PRO A 90 7.79 10.03 8.95
C PRO A 90 8.46 10.15 7.58
N GLY A 91 7.66 10.26 6.53
CA GLY A 91 8.11 10.49 5.17
C GLY A 91 8.64 9.26 4.42
N GLN A 92 8.75 8.09 5.06
CA GLN A 92 9.27 6.88 4.42
C GLN A 92 8.22 6.17 3.56
N ALA A 93 7.18 5.63 4.19
CA ALA A 93 6.19 4.75 3.54
C ALA A 93 5.32 5.51 2.53
N HIS A 94 5.06 4.87 1.39
CA HIS A 94 4.17 5.37 0.36
C HIS A 94 3.36 4.26 -0.35
N GLY A 95 3.09 3.16 0.34
CA GLY A 95 2.22 2.08 -0.12
C GLY A 95 2.87 1.02 -1.00
N LEU A 96 4.20 1.00 -1.11
CA LEU A 96 4.99 -0.06 -1.75
C LEU A 96 5.94 -0.67 -0.73
N CYS A 97 5.93 -2.00 -0.57
CA CYS A 97 6.83 -2.66 0.37
C CYS A 97 8.31 -2.40 0.01
N PHE A 98 9.14 -2.24 1.04
CA PHE A 98 10.57 -1.90 0.96
C PHE A 98 10.91 -0.54 0.35
N SER A 99 9.97 0.14 -0.30
CA SER A 99 10.18 1.40 -0.98
C SER A 99 10.06 2.60 -0.04
N VAL A 100 10.89 3.61 -0.26
CA VAL A 100 10.78 4.92 0.38
C VAL A 100 10.60 6.01 -0.65
N ARG A 101 10.07 7.16 -0.23
CA ARG A 101 9.91 8.32 -1.11
C ARG A 101 11.26 8.83 -1.62
N PRO A 102 11.30 9.47 -2.81
CA PRO A 102 12.51 10.13 -3.29
C PRO A 102 13.07 11.10 -2.25
N GLY A 103 14.40 11.12 -2.09
CA GLY A 103 15.08 12.00 -1.14
C GLY A 103 15.16 11.46 0.29
N VAL A 104 14.54 10.34 0.58
CA VAL A 104 14.65 9.64 1.87
C VAL A 104 15.85 8.69 1.83
N GLU A 105 16.55 8.58 2.95
CA GLU A 105 17.66 7.63 3.11
C GLU A 105 17.19 6.18 2.89
N ILE A 106 18.03 5.38 2.23
CA ILE A 106 17.71 3.98 1.92
C ILE A 106 17.72 3.18 3.22
N PRO A 107 16.58 2.56 3.62
CA PRO A 107 16.53 1.76 4.84
C PRO A 107 17.43 0.52 4.76
N PRO A 108 17.90 -0.02 5.89
CA PRO A 108 18.79 -1.18 5.92
C PRO A 108 18.23 -2.41 5.19
N SER A 109 16.92 -2.68 5.30
CA SER A 109 16.27 -3.80 4.60
C SER A 109 16.38 -3.67 3.08
N LEU A 110 16.16 -2.47 2.54
CA LEU A 110 16.30 -2.22 1.10
C LEU A 110 17.77 -2.20 0.66
N ALA A 111 18.66 -1.67 1.50
CA ALA A 111 20.10 -1.72 1.23
C ALA A 111 20.60 -3.17 1.08
N ASN A 112 20.11 -4.09 1.92
CA ASN A 112 20.42 -5.51 1.81
C ASN A 112 19.90 -6.12 0.51
N ILE A 113 18.69 -5.77 0.08
CA ILE A 113 18.13 -6.22 -1.21
C ILE A 113 19.00 -5.71 -2.37
N TYR A 114 19.40 -4.45 -2.35
CA TYR A 114 20.26 -3.88 -3.38
C TYR A 114 21.65 -4.53 -3.42
N GLN A 115 22.22 -4.84 -2.25
CA GLN A 115 23.50 -5.54 -2.16
C GLN A 115 23.40 -6.95 -2.75
N GLU A 116 22.34 -7.70 -2.42
CA GLU A 116 22.12 -9.05 -2.96
C GLU A 116 21.95 -9.03 -4.49
N LEU A 117 21.19 -8.08 -5.02
CA LEU A 117 21.06 -7.89 -6.47
C LEU A 117 22.40 -7.54 -7.14
N HIS A 118 23.25 -6.77 -6.45
CA HIS A 118 24.59 -6.46 -6.94
C HIS A 118 25.47 -7.72 -6.98
N ASP A 119 25.48 -8.48 -5.91
CA ASP A 119 26.38 -9.63 -5.74
C ASP A 119 25.98 -10.81 -6.65
N ASP A 120 24.68 -11.06 -6.79
CA ASP A 120 24.15 -12.16 -7.59
C ASP A 120 24.04 -11.84 -9.09
N CYS A 121 23.54 -10.67 -9.43
CA CYS A 121 23.21 -10.28 -10.79
C CYS A 121 24.16 -9.23 -11.40
N GLY A 122 25.12 -8.71 -10.66
CA GLY A 122 25.99 -7.61 -11.10
C GLY A 122 25.28 -6.29 -11.33
N CYS A 123 24.07 -6.12 -10.78
CA CYS A 123 23.29 -4.91 -10.92
C CYS A 123 23.97 -3.73 -10.24
N ARG A 124 23.88 -2.54 -10.85
CA ARG A 124 24.35 -1.32 -10.19
C ARG A 124 23.46 -1.01 -8.99
N ILE A 125 24.05 -0.72 -7.85
CA ILE A 125 23.32 -0.25 -6.66
C ILE A 125 22.75 1.15 -6.93
N PRO A 126 21.42 1.35 -6.82
CA PRO A 126 20.81 2.67 -7.00
C PRO A 126 21.19 3.63 -5.87
N ASN A 127 21.10 4.93 -6.16
CA ASN A 127 21.34 5.99 -5.18
C ASN A 127 20.07 6.51 -4.50
N ASN A 128 18.95 5.84 -4.69
CA ASN A 128 17.65 6.17 -4.07
C ASN A 128 16.88 4.90 -3.75
N GLY A 129 15.91 5.01 -2.85
CA GLY A 129 15.10 3.89 -2.38
C GLY A 129 13.68 3.85 -2.95
N CYS A 130 13.36 4.62 -3.99
CA CYS A 130 12.03 4.61 -4.61
C CYS A 130 11.92 3.48 -5.64
N LEU A 131 11.04 2.51 -5.39
CA LEU A 131 10.86 1.33 -6.22
C LEU A 131 9.71 1.43 -7.23
N THR A 132 9.18 2.63 -7.49
CA THR A 132 8.11 2.83 -8.47
C THR A 132 8.47 2.25 -9.85
N LYS A 133 9.73 2.36 -10.26
CA LYS A 133 10.21 1.76 -11.52
C LYS A 133 10.14 0.23 -11.55
N TRP A 134 10.13 -0.43 -10.40
CA TRP A 134 9.89 -1.88 -10.32
C TRP A 134 8.41 -2.18 -10.52
N ALA A 135 7.53 -1.39 -9.88
CA ALA A 135 6.09 -1.49 -10.09
C ALA A 135 5.72 -1.29 -11.57
N ASP A 136 6.30 -0.30 -12.25
CA ASP A 136 6.10 -0.03 -13.68
C ASP A 136 6.47 -1.23 -14.57
N GLN A 137 7.32 -2.14 -14.10
CA GLN A 137 7.75 -3.34 -14.81
C GLN A 137 6.90 -4.58 -14.47
N GLY A 138 5.91 -4.45 -13.59
CA GLY A 138 5.03 -5.54 -13.20
C GLY A 138 5.41 -6.22 -11.88
N VAL A 139 6.21 -5.58 -11.02
CA VAL A 139 6.50 -6.07 -9.68
C VAL A 139 5.45 -5.53 -8.71
N LEU A 140 4.59 -6.40 -8.20
CA LEU A 140 3.63 -6.05 -7.14
C LEU A 140 4.37 -6.03 -5.80
N LEU A 141 4.57 -4.85 -5.24
CA LEU A 141 5.29 -4.61 -3.99
C LEU A 141 4.28 -4.46 -2.85
N LEU A 142 3.84 -5.57 -2.27
CA LEU A 142 2.75 -5.63 -1.31
C LEU A 142 3.25 -5.98 0.09
N ASN A 143 2.77 -5.28 1.12
CA ASN A 143 2.93 -5.71 2.50
C ASN A 143 1.75 -6.61 2.92
N THR A 144 1.98 -7.51 3.87
CA THR A 144 0.90 -8.31 4.49
C THR A 144 0.02 -7.46 5.42
N VAL A 145 0.57 -6.38 5.98
CA VAL A 145 -0.13 -5.37 6.77
C VAL A 145 0.08 -4.02 6.09
N LEU A 146 -0.99 -3.31 5.74
CA LEU A 146 -0.89 -2.12 4.88
C LEU A 146 -0.78 -0.79 5.63
N THR A 147 -0.92 -0.80 6.97
CA THR A 147 -0.83 0.40 7.80
C THR A 147 -0.02 0.14 9.06
N VAL A 148 0.53 1.20 9.66
CA VAL A 148 1.33 1.12 10.88
C VAL A 148 1.25 2.45 11.64
N ARG A 149 1.26 2.42 12.99
CA ARG A 149 1.42 3.64 13.79
C ARG A 149 2.85 4.15 13.72
N ALA A 150 3.01 5.48 13.76
CA ALA A 150 4.32 6.11 13.84
C ALA A 150 5.15 5.53 15.00
N HIS A 151 6.41 5.23 14.71
CA HIS A 151 7.41 4.70 15.66
C HIS A 151 7.08 3.35 16.30
N GLN A 152 6.06 2.61 15.79
CA GLN A 152 5.58 1.36 16.38
C GLN A 152 5.46 0.26 15.33
N ALA A 153 6.58 -0.38 15.00
CA ALA A 153 6.58 -1.52 14.07
C ALA A 153 5.56 -2.59 14.50
N ASN A 154 4.89 -3.21 13.54
CA ASN A 154 3.86 -4.25 13.75
C ASN A 154 2.63 -3.81 14.55
N SER A 155 2.41 -2.53 14.77
CA SER A 155 1.29 -2.03 15.59
C SER A 155 -0.09 -2.37 15.04
N HIS A 156 -0.22 -2.62 13.74
CA HIS A 156 -1.48 -3.02 13.09
C HIS A 156 -1.53 -4.49 12.67
N LYS A 157 -0.63 -5.32 13.22
CA LYS A 157 -0.72 -6.77 13.06
C LYS A 157 -2.01 -7.30 13.71
N ASN A 158 -2.64 -8.30 13.09
CA ASN A 158 -3.87 -8.96 13.56
C ASN A 158 -5.11 -8.05 13.69
N ILE A 159 -5.15 -6.90 13.02
CA ILE A 159 -6.38 -6.08 12.94
C ILE A 159 -7.29 -6.47 11.77
N GLY A 160 -6.84 -7.36 10.90
CA GLY A 160 -7.60 -7.89 9.75
C GLY A 160 -6.96 -7.68 8.37
N TRP A 161 -5.75 -7.12 8.28
CA TRP A 161 -5.05 -6.98 7.00
C TRP A 161 -4.59 -8.32 6.43
N GLU A 162 -4.31 -9.31 7.28
CA GLU A 162 -3.75 -10.62 6.92
C GLU A 162 -4.81 -11.64 6.51
N GLU A 163 -6.10 -11.34 6.60
CA GLU A 163 -7.22 -12.18 6.15
C GLU A 163 -7.33 -12.20 4.62
#